data_fe3e1376d75c6eef982ea0a247303e28
#
_entry.id   fe3e1376d75c6eef982ea0a247303e28
#
_cell.length_a   1.000
_cell.length_b   1.000
_cell.length_c   1.000
_cell.angle_alpha   90.00
_cell.angle_beta   90.00
_cell.angle_gamma   90.00
#
_symmetry.space_group_name_H-M   'P 1'
#
loop_
_entity.id
_entity.type
_entity.pdbx_description
1 polymer ?
#
loop_
_entity_poly.entity_id
_entity_poly.type
_entity_poly.pdbx_seq_one_letter_code
_entity_poly.pdbx_strand_id
1 'polypeptide(L)'
;QQPNSPVVVGVCEVENRGVLEDLVKTPLMLPHDYGVIHFDSPDKRGIDVGLLYKKKNFTPTSFSKHTLYIYNGKETKDVKIKVGDEADGAENNVNIDVKTKRIYTRDQLLVSGLLDGEEVHFIVNHWPSRSGGEKKSSPNREKAADLNKKIIDSLYAINPEAKIITMGDLNDGPYNKSVTRNLGAVGKREDVSTKGLFNPMYQMHREGMGTIAYRDAWDIFDQIIVSEPLARKTNDYSSLRYWKAGIYNPTFLQQNAGQWKGYPLRNSNGVPGYSDHFPVYVYLLKEQK
;
A
#
# COMPACT_ATOMS: atom_id res chain seq x y z
N GLN A 1 -12.63 -12.02 22.06
CA GLN A 1 -11.22 -11.63 22.20
C GLN A 1 -10.57 -11.87 20.85
N GLN A 2 -10.10 -10.82 20.19
CA GLN A 2 -9.18 -11.00 19.07
C GLN A 2 -7.78 -11.11 19.68
N PRO A 3 -7.17 -12.27 19.72
CA PRO A 3 -5.93 -12.48 20.45
C PRO A 3 -4.73 -11.77 19.81
N ASN A 4 -4.81 -11.34 18.55
CA ASN A 4 -3.67 -10.82 17.82
C ASN A 4 -4.03 -9.59 16.99
N SER A 5 -3.85 -8.39 17.54
CA SER A 5 -3.78 -7.19 16.72
C SER A 5 -2.52 -7.23 15.83
N PRO A 6 -2.54 -6.62 14.62
CA PRO A 6 -1.39 -6.60 13.71
C PRO A 6 -0.12 -6.09 14.40
N VAL A 7 1.02 -6.67 14.06
CA VAL A 7 2.32 -6.21 14.58
C VAL A 7 2.77 -4.94 13.86
N VAL A 8 2.57 -4.90 12.55
CA VAL A 8 2.87 -3.75 11.70
C VAL A 8 1.66 -3.43 10.85
N VAL A 9 1.33 -2.15 10.72
CA VAL A 9 0.20 -1.64 9.92
C VAL A 9 0.68 -0.52 9.02
N GLY A 10 0.60 -0.70 7.71
CA GLY A 10 0.72 0.39 6.74
C GLY A 10 -0.63 1.08 6.59
N VAL A 11 -0.63 2.40 6.61
CA VAL A 11 -1.83 3.23 6.45
C VAL A 11 -1.67 4.20 5.30
N CYS A 12 -2.77 4.48 4.61
CA CYS A 12 -2.88 5.42 3.49
C CYS A 12 -3.91 6.49 3.81
N GLU A 13 -3.87 7.62 3.07
CA GLU A 13 -4.80 8.75 3.20
C GLU A 13 -4.80 9.40 4.60
N VAL A 14 -3.63 9.43 5.21
CA VAL A 14 -3.44 10.04 6.52
C VAL A 14 -3.15 11.53 6.35
N GLU A 15 -3.84 12.37 7.09
CA GLU A 15 -3.69 13.82 7.02
C GLU A 15 -2.33 14.29 7.56
N ASN A 16 -1.88 13.73 8.69
CA ASN A 16 -0.63 14.10 9.32
C ASN A 16 -0.24 13.11 10.42
N ARG A 17 0.95 13.30 10.98
CA ARG A 17 1.46 12.50 12.10
C ARG A 17 0.57 12.57 13.35
N GLY A 18 0.00 13.73 13.65
CA GLY A 18 -0.82 13.96 14.85
C GLY A 18 -2.05 13.05 14.89
N VAL A 19 -2.72 12.86 13.76
CA VAL A 19 -3.88 11.95 13.63
C VAL A 19 -3.49 10.51 14.00
N LEU A 20 -2.32 10.04 13.58
CA LEU A 20 -1.83 8.71 13.94
C LEU A 20 -1.45 8.61 15.42
N GLU A 21 -0.85 9.67 15.97
CA GLU A 21 -0.50 9.72 17.40
C GLU A 21 -1.76 9.75 18.29
N ASP A 22 -2.82 10.40 17.85
CA ASP A 22 -4.11 10.38 18.54
C ASP A 22 -4.77 9.01 18.44
N LEU A 23 -4.74 8.38 17.26
CA LEU A 23 -5.26 7.02 17.07
C LEU A 23 -4.62 6.02 18.04
N VAL A 24 -3.29 5.99 18.14
CA VAL A 24 -2.59 5.02 19.00
C VAL A 24 -2.79 5.27 20.49
N LYS A 25 -3.24 6.47 20.88
CA LYS A 25 -3.60 6.85 22.27
C LYS A 25 -5.07 6.53 22.63
N THR A 26 -5.89 6.12 21.66
CA THR A 26 -7.28 5.74 21.95
C THR A 26 -7.35 4.57 22.94
N PRO A 27 -8.41 4.46 23.77
CA PRO A 27 -8.52 3.39 24.77
C PRO A 27 -8.37 1.97 24.21
N LEU A 28 -8.77 1.73 22.94
CA LEU A 28 -8.65 0.44 22.28
C LEU A 28 -7.23 0.14 21.79
N MET A 29 -6.48 1.17 21.41
CA MET A 29 -5.13 1.02 20.84
C MET A 29 -4.02 1.11 21.89
N LEU A 30 -4.24 1.90 22.94
CA LEU A 30 -3.26 2.19 23.99
C LEU A 30 -2.61 0.93 24.60
N PRO A 31 -3.35 -0.17 24.92
CA PRO A 31 -2.76 -1.38 25.47
C PRO A 31 -1.79 -2.13 24.54
N HIS A 32 -1.80 -1.79 23.26
CA HIS A 32 -0.96 -2.44 22.26
C HIS A 32 0.39 -1.75 22.03
N ASP A 33 0.59 -0.57 22.61
CA ASP A 33 1.81 0.25 22.57
C ASP A 33 2.40 0.37 21.15
N TYR A 34 1.62 0.97 20.25
CA TYR A 34 2.07 1.24 18.89
C TYR A 34 2.97 2.47 18.82
N GLY A 35 4.09 2.35 18.10
CA GLY A 35 4.88 3.47 17.59
C GLY A 35 4.35 3.95 16.23
N VAL A 36 4.70 5.18 15.86
CA VAL A 36 4.26 5.85 14.64
C VAL A 36 5.49 6.30 13.83
N ILE A 37 5.52 5.97 12.55
CA ILE A 37 6.47 6.53 11.58
C ILE A 37 5.66 7.15 10.44
N HIS A 38 5.94 8.42 10.15
CA HIS A 38 5.23 9.22 9.17
C HIS A 38 6.14 10.33 8.63
N PHE A 39 5.97 10.67 7.37
CA PHE A 39 6.55 11.85 6.72
C PHE A 39 5.50 12.51 5.84
N ASP A 40 5.52 13.83 5.84
CA ASP A 40 4.70 14.61 4.92
C ASP A 40 5.15 14.39 3.47
N SER A 41 4.19 14.18 2.60
CA SER A 41 4.34 14.06 1.16
C SER A 41 3.98 15.36 0.47
N PRO A 42 4.43 15.58 -0.78
CA PRO A 42 4.09 16.79 -1.51
C PRO A 42 2.68 16.74 -2.16
N ASP A 43 1.84 15.75 -1.85
CA ASP A 43 0.46 15.68 -2.35
C ASP A 43 -0.34 16.90 -1.87
N LYS A 44 -0.94 17.63 -2.81
CA LYS A 44 -1.64 18.89 -2.51
C LYS A 44 -2.96 18.71 -1.74
N ARG A 45 -3.48 17.49 -1.68
CA ARG A 45 -4.64 17.16 -0.84
C ARG A 45 -4.26 17.01 0.64
N GLY A 46 -2.94 17.01 0.96
CA GLY A 46 -2.45 16.82 2.32
C GLY A 46 -2.69 15.40 2.84
N ILE A 47 -2.57 14.40 1.98
CA ILE A 47 -2.69 12.99 2.36
C ILE A 47 -1.37 12.26 2.20
N ASP A 48 -1.06 11.42 3.16
CA ASP A 48 0.22 10.74 3.30
C ASP A 48 0.07 9.23 3.48
N VAL A 49 1.21 8.57 3.60
CA VAL A 49 1.31 7.20 4.08
C VAL A 49 2.01 7.18 5.43
N GLY A 50 1.69 6.19 6.24
CA GLY A 50 2.32 6.00 7.54
C GLY A 50 2.48 4.54 7.90
N LEU A 51 3.24 4.28 8.96
CA LEU A 51 3.43 2.95 9.50
C LEU A 51 3.25 2.98 11.01
N LEU A 52 2.37 2.10 11.51
CA LEU A 52 2.21 1.81 12.92
C LEU A 52 2.88 0.47 13.23
N TYR A 53 3.53 0.36 14.38
CA TYR A 53 4.20 -0.87 14.76
C TYR A 53 4.15 -1.10 16.27
N LYS A 54 3.95 -2.35 16.70
CA LYS A 54 4.06 -2.71 18.11
C LYS A 54 5.51 -2.66 18.55
N LYS A 55 5.83 -1.78 19.50
CA LYS A 55 7.21 -1.61 20.00
C LYS A 55 7.79 -2.88 20.61
N LYS A 56 6.94 -3.76 21.16
CA LYS A 56 7.35 -5.05 21.70
C LYS A 56 7.95 -5.97 20.64
N ASN A 57 7.44 -5.93 19.39
CA ASN A 57 7.77 -6.88 18.34
C ASN A 57 8.65 -6.31 17.24
N PHE A 58 8.58 -5.00 17.01
CA PHE A 58 9.34 -4.35 15.94
C PHE A 58 10.12 -3.16 16.46
N THR A 59 11.43 -3.17 16.20
CA THR A 59 12.35 -2.08 16.53
C THR A 59 12.86 -1.46 15.23
N PRO A 60 12.37 -0.28 14.82
CA PRO A 60 12.89 0.42 13.67
C PRO A 60 14.36 0.77 13.85
N THR A 61 15.18 0.52 12.83
CA THR A 61 16.62 0.89 12.81
C THR A 61 16.89 2.05 11.86
N SER A 62 16.09 2.16 10.79
CA SER A 62 16.13 3.29 9.88
C SER A 62 14.80 3.48 9.18
N PHE A 63 14.52 4.72 8.75
CA PHE A 63 13.34 5.03 7.95
C PHE A 63 13.62 6.25 7.07
N SER A 64 13.06 6.23 5.87
CA SER A 64 13.23 7.29 4.87
C SER A 64 12.01 7.41 3.97
N LYS A 65 11.80 8.59 3.43
CA LYS A 65 10.84 8.82 2.35
C LYS A 65 11.54 8.85 1.00
N HIS A 66 10.89 8.28 0.01
CA HIS A 66 11.36 8.25 -1.37
C HIS A 66 10.37 9.01 -2.25
N THR A 67 10.79 10.17 -2.72
CA THR A 67 9.91 11.06 -3.49
C THR A 67 9.69 10.55 -4.89
N LEU A 68 8.41 10.45 -5.28
CA LEU A 68 8.01 10.10 -6.64
C LEU A 68 7.99 11.35 -7.52
N TYR A 69 8.83 11.34 -8.55
CA TYR A 69 8.90 12.41 -9.54
C TYR A 69 8.18 12.00 -10.82
N ILE A 70 7.05 12.64 -11.09
CA ILE A 70 6.27 12.46 -12.31
C ILE A 70 6.15 13.82 -13.02
N TYR A 71 6.41 13.83 -14.31
CA TYR A 71 6.26 15.01 -15.14
C TYR A 71 5.28 14.73 -16.28
N ASN A 72 4.32 15.63 -16.50
CA ASN A 72 3.37 15.55 -17.59
C ASN A 72 4.00 16.11 -18.87
N GLY A 73 4.14 15.28 -19.90
CA GLY A 73 4.45 15.67 -21.25
C GLY A 73 5.90 15.49 -21.69
N LYS A 74 6.06 15.19 -22.98
CA LYS A 74 7.28 15.49 -23.74
C LYS A 74 7.52 16.98 -23.62
N GLU A 75 8.78 17.41 -23.59
CA GLU A 75 9.16 18.81 -23.72
C GLU A 75 8.48 19.43 -24.94
N THR A 76 7.32 20.04 -24.79
CA THR A 76 6.64 20.79 -25.84
C THR A 76 6.02 22.02 -25.24
N LYS A 77 6.34 23.11 -25.93
CA LYS A 77 5.88 24.46 -25.73
C LYS A 77 4.37 24.53 -25.48
N ASP A 78 3.99 25.33 -24.47
CA ASP A 78 2.67 25.91 -24.26
C ASP A 78 1.45 24.99 -24.30
N VAL A 79 1.18 24.30 -23.19
CA VAL A 79 -0.15 23.75 -22.92
C VAL A 79 -0.86 24.62 -21.90
N LYS A 80 -1.81 25.42 -22.37
CA LYS A 80 -2.81 26.07 -21.51
C LYS A 80 -3.68 24.98 -20.90
N ILE A 81 -3.48 24.72 -19.62
CA ILE A 81 -4.36 23.82 -18.85
C ILE A 81 -5.58 24.65 -18.48
N LYS A 82 -6.73 24.34 -19.09
CA LYS A 82 -8.01 24.82 -18.60
C LYS A 82 -8.27 24.15 -17.26
N VAL A 83 -8.38 24.94 -16.22
CA VAL A 83 -8.99 24.53 -14.95
C VAL A 83 -10.47 24.41 -15.25
N GLY A 84 -10.97 23.19 -15.36
CA GLY A 84 -12.38 22.91 -15.63
C GLY A 84 -13.10 22.56 -14.34
N ASP A 85 -14.33 23.04 -14.26
CA ASP A 85 -15.24 22.90 -13.14
C ASP A 85 -15.60 21.43 -12.84
N GLU A 86 -15.72 21.19 -11.56
CA GLU A 86 -16.40 20.13 -10.82
C GLU A 86 -16.96 18.91 -11.57
N ALA A 87 -16.33 17.75 -11.38
CA ALA A 87 -16.92 16.44 -11.15
C ALA A 87 -15.82 15.36 -11.13
N ASP A 88 -15.86 14.43 -10.21
CA ASP A 88 -15.18 13.09 -10.12
C ASP A 88 -13.91 12.81 -10.96
N GLY A 89 -13.04 13.79 -11.12
CA GLY A 89 -11.81 13.73 -11.89
C GLY A 89 -10.79 14.78 -11.46
N ALA A 90 -11.06 15.48 -10.39
CA ALA A 90 -10.31 16.66 -9.95
C ALA A 90 -8.89 16.37 -9.45
N GLU A 91 -8.54 15.12 -9.12
CA GLU A 91 -7.24 14.79 -8.57
C GLU A 91 -6.05 15.19 -9.46
N ASN A 92 -6.20 15.06 -10.79
CA ASN A 92 -5.11 15.39 -11.71
C ASN A 92 -4.81 16.88 -11.81
N ASN A 93 -5.80 17.73 -11.57
CA ASN A 93 -5.63 19.18 -11.75
C ASN A 93 -5.06 19.86 -10.50
N VAL A 94 -5.30 19.28 -9.31
CA VAL A 94 -4.82 19.84 -8.04
C VAL A 94 -3.33 19.59 -7.85
N ASN A 95 -2.82 18.45 -8.32
CA ASN A 95 -1.45 17.99 -8.10
C ASN A 95 -0.46 18.37 -9.21
N ILE A 96 -0.89 19.11 -10.25
CA ILE A 96 0.01 19.57 -11.32
C ILE A 96 0.57 20.96 -11.00
N ASP A 97 1.89 21.07 -10.96
CA ASP A 97 2.57 22.36 -11.00
C ASP A 97 2.68 22.84 -12.45
N VAL A 98 1.98 23.93 -12.77
CA VAL A 98 1.90 24.49 -14.12
C VAL A 98 3.29 24.92 -14.65
N LYS A 99 4.19 25.36 -13.77
CA LYS A 99 5.54 25.81 -14.14
C LYS A 99 6.46 24.64 -14.46
N THR A 100 6.47 23.62 -13.62
CA THR A 100 7.38 22.46 -13.75
C THR A 100 6.75 21.28 -14.46
N LYS A 101 5.42 21.32 -14.69
CA LYS A 101 4.62 20.19 -15.19
C LYS A 101 4.73 18.94 -14.30
N ARG A 102 5.18 19.10 -13.05
CA ARG A 102 5.28 18.05 -12.07
C ARG A 102 3.89 17.69 -11.54
N ILE A 103 3.60 16.40 -11.47
CA ILE A 103 2.47 15.85 -10.73
C ILE A 103 2.98 15.57 -9.32
N TYR A 104 2.41 16.25 -8.33
CA TYR A 104 2.68 16.01 -6.93
C TYR A 104 1.82 14.84 -6.46
N THR A 105 2.41 13.92 -5.72
CA THR A 105 1.76 12.72 -5.22
C THR A 105 2.45 12.24 -3.95
N ARG A 106 1.96 11.17 -3.35
CA ARG A 106 2.51 10.60 -2.13
C ARG A 106 3.89 10.03 -2.37
N ASP A 107 4.77 10.24 -1.40
CA ASP A 107 6.07 9.60 -1.32
C ASP A 107 5.92 8.14 -0.87
N GLN A 108 6.89 7.30 -1.17
CA GLN A 108 6.95 5.94 -0.65
C GLN A 108 7.77 5.94 0.65
N LEU A 109 7.25 5.31 1.69
CA LEU A 109 7.87 5.23 3.00
C LEU A 109 8.60 3.90 3.14
N LEU A 110 9.93 3.93 3.27
CA LEU A 110 10.75 2.76 3.62
C LEU A 110 11.03 2.78 5.13
N VAL A 111 10.77 1.68 5.80
CA VAL A 111 11.13 1.44 7.20
C VAL A 111 11.87 0.12 7.31
N SER A 112 13.08 0.14 7.81
CA SER A 112 13.89 -1.05 8.12
C SER A 112 13.95 -1.24 9.63
N GLY A 113 13.95 -2.47 10.09
CA GLY A 113 14.04 -2.75 11.53
C GLY A 113 14.07 -4.23 11.84
N LEU A 114 14.11 -4.54 13.13
CA LEU A 114 14.09 -5.90 13.63
C LEU A 114 12.68 -6.31 14.03
N LEU A 115 12.10 -7.27 13.31
CA LEU A 115 10.83 -7.92 13.63
C LEU A 115 11.13 -9.24 14.33
N ASP A 116 10.82 -9.30 15.63
CA ASP A 116 11.15 -10.44 16.47
C ASP A 116 12.61 -10.92 16.27
N GLY A 117 13.53 -9.92 16.21
CA GLY A 117 14.98 -10.14 16.10
C GLY A 117 15.51 -10.38 14.69
N GLU A 118 14.67 -10.35 13.65
CA GLU A 118 15.10 -10.47 12.25
C GLU A 118 14.92 -9.17 11.48
N GLU A 119 15.89 -8.83 10.64
CA GLU A 119 15.78 -7.64 9.80
C GLU A 119 14.67 -7.82 8.75
N VAL A 120 13.74 -6.88 8.74
CA VAL A 120 12.65 -6.78 7.78
C VAL A 120 12.51 -5.34 7.30
N HIS A 121 12.25 -5.17 6.02
CA HIS A 121 12.04 -3.89 5.38
C HIS A 121 10.57 -3.76 4.96
N PHE A 122 9.91 -2.70 5.40
CA PHE A 122 8.54 -2.37 5.02
C PHE A 122 8.55 -1.17 4.09
N ILE A 123 7.86 -1.27 2.95
CA ILE A 123 7.65 -0.15 2.05
C ILE A 123 6.14 0.12 2.01
N VAL A 124 5.72 1.29 2.50
CA VAL A 124 4.30 1.70 2.45
C VAL A 124 4.10 2.61 1.26
N ASN A 125 3.07 2.28 0.48
CA ASN A 125 2.76 2.90 -0.80
C ASN A 125 1.33 3.43 -0.82
N HIS A 126 1.13 4.56 -1.49
CA HIS A 126 -0.15 4.97 -2.03
C HIS A 126 0.11 5.56 -3.43
N TRP A 127 -0.03 4.71 -4.45
CA TRP A 127 0.30 5.10 -5.82
C TRP A 127 -0.72 6.08 -6.41
N PRO A 128 -0.38 6.78 -7.52
CA PRO A 128 -1.30 7.71 -8.18
C PRO A 128 -2.62 7.05 -8.56
N SER A 129 -3.73 7.75 -8.29
CA SER A 129 -5.07 7.23 -8.55
C SER A 129 -5.36 7.03 -10.05
N ARG A 130 -6.48 6.34 -10.35
CA ARG A 130 -6.99 6.16 -11.72
C ARG A 130 -7.68 7.40 -12.28
N SER A 131 -7.45 8.58 -11.71
CA SER A 131 -8.07 9.83 -12.12
C SER A 131 -7.87 10.12 -13.61
N GLY A 132 -8.94 10.51 -14.26
CA GLY A 132 -8.98 10.71 -15.72
C GLY A 132 -9.03 9.39 -16.51
N GLY A 133 -9.21 8.26 -15.86
CA GLY A 133 -9.32 6.92 -16.43
C GLY A 133 -8.06 6.09 -16.31
N GLU A 134 -8.24 4.78 -16.13
CA GLU A 134 -7.17 3.81 -15.88
C GLU A 134 -6.05 3.89 -16.92
N LYS A 135 -6.40 3.80 -18.21
CA LYS A 135 -5.42 3.81 -19.31
C LYS A 135 -4.60 5.09 -19.38
N LYS A 136 -5.22 6.24 -19.10
CA LYS A 136 -4.54 7.54 -19.14
C LYS A 136 -3.59 7.72 -17.96
N SER A 137 -3.98 7.26 -16.79
CA SER A 137 -3.22 7.41 -15.55
C SER A 137 -2.21 6.28 -15.30
N SER A 138 -2.32 5.13 -15.99
CA SER A 138 -1.42 3.97 -15.85
C SER A 138 0.08 4.31 -15.87
N PRO A 139 0.57 5.21 -16.75
CA PRO A 139 2.00 5.57 -16.75
C PRO A 139 2.51 6.17 -15.43
N ASN A 140 1.64 6.81 -14.65
CA ASN A 140 2.01 7.38 -13.36
C ASN A 140 2.22 6.26 -12.30
N ARG A 141 1.36 5.24 -12.32
CA ARG A 141 1.50 4.06 -11.45
C ARG A 141 2.68 3.17 -11.87
N GLU A 142 2.95 3.06 -13.17
CA GLU A 142 4.16 2.39 -13.67
C GLU A 142 5.42 3.06 -13.13
N LYS A 143 5.49 4.40 -13.09
CA LYS A 143 6.61 5.15 -12.47
C LYS A 143 6.70 4.94 -10.96
N ALA A 144 5.55 4.84 -10.27
CA ALA A 144 5.53 4.52 -8.85
C ALA A 144 6.07 3.11 -8.60
N ALA A 145 5.70 2.15 -9.44
CA ALA A 145 6.23 0.79 -9.40
C ALA A 145 7.75 0.74 -9.69
N ASP A 146 8.23 1.52 -10.65
CA ASP A 146 9.66 1.63 -10.96
C ASP A 146 10.47 2.19 -9.77
N LEU A 147 9.91 3.19 -9.05
CA LEU A 147 10.52 3.70 -7.84
C LEU A 147 10.55 2.63 -6.74
N ASN A 148 9.43 1.93 -6.53
CA ASN A 148 9.33 0.85 -5.57
C ASN A 148 10.36 -0.26 -5.87
N LYS A 149 10.46 -0.66 -7.15
CA LYS A 149 11.46 -1.63 -7.61
C LYS A 149 12.89 -1.18 -7.34
N LYS A 150 13.22 0.09 -7.58
CA LYS A 150 14.55 0.65 -7.26
C LYS A 150 14.88 0.56 -5.78
N ILE A 151 13.91 0.84 -4.89
CA ILE A 151 14.09 0.70 -3.44
C ILE A 151 14.38 -0.77 -3.11
N ILE A 152 13.58 -1.69 -3.62
CA ILE A 152 13.75 -3.15 -3.43
C ILE A 152 15.11 -3.62 -3.94
N ASP A 153 15.50 -3.19 -5.13
CA ASP A 153 16.80 -3.57 -5.73
C ASP A 153 17.99 -3.05 -4.91
N SER A 154 17.86 -1.86 -4.32
CA SER A 154 18.91 -1.31 -3.44
C SER A 154 19.07 -2.14 -2.17
N LEU A 155 17.98 -2.64 -1.59
CA LEU A 155 18.01 -3.54 -0.44
C LEU A 155 18.65 -4.89 -0.80
N TYR A 156 18.27 -5.46 -1.93
CA TYR A 156 18.87 -6.69 -2.44
C TYR A 156 20.34 -6.57 -2.86
N ALA A 157 20.78 -5.37 -3.23
CA ALA A 157 22.21 -5.10 -3.48
C ALA A 157 23.04 -5.18 -2.19
N ILE A 158 22.46 -4.81 -1.05
CA ILE A 158 23.08 -4.90 0.27
C ILE A 158 23.00 -6.33 0.82
N ASN A 159 21.81 -6.92 0.77
CA ASN A 159 21.54 -8.26 1.28
C ASN A 159 20.66 -9.04 0.30
N PRO A 160 21.21 -10.03 -0.44
CA PRO A 160 20.43 -10.86 -1.35
C PRO A 160 19.28 -11.65 -0.70
N GLU A 161 19.36 -11.88 0.62
CA GLU A 161 18.33 -12.54 1.43
C GLU A 161 17.43 -11.55 2.18
N ALA A 162 17.36 -10.28 1.74
CA ALA A 162 16.56 -9.25 2.37
C ALA A 162 15.08 -9.64 2.42
N LYS A 163 14.49 -9.57 3.62
CA LYS A 163 13.07 -9.77 3.83
C LYS A 163 12.34 -8.45 3.64
N ILE A 164 11.64 -8.34 2.52
CA ILE A 164 11.00 -7.10 2.10
C ILE A 164 9.49 -7.33 1.98
N ILE A 165 8.72 -6.41 2.52
CA ILE A 165 7.26 -6.35 2.39
C ILE A 165 6.90 -4.99 1.83
N THR A 166 6.40 -4.95 0.60
CA THR A 166 5.84 -3.74 0.01
C THR A 166 4.31 -3.83 0.03
N MET A 167 3.66 -2.80 0.58
CA MET A 167 2.23 -2.82 0.85
C MET A 167 1.58 -1.45 0.68
N GLY A 168 0.26 -1.43 0.54
CA GLY A 168 -0.56 -0.23 0.49
C GLY A 168 -1.57 -0.25 -0.65
N ASP A 169 -2.19 0.91 -0.89
CA ASP A 169 -3.07 1.14 -2.02
C ASP A 169 -2.23 1.43 -3.28
N LEU A 170 -2.18 0.45 -4.18
CA LEU A 170 -1.45 0.57 -5.43
C LEU A 170 -2.29 1.22 -6.55
N ASN A 171 -3.57 1.50 -6.30
CA ASN A 171 -4.52 2.02 -7.29
C ASN A 171 -4.54 1.23 -8.62
N ASP A 172 -3.94 0.04 -8.63
CA ASP A 172 -3.93 -0.94 -9.70
C ASP A 172 -4.16 -2.34 -9.13
N GLY A 173 -4.86 -3.18 -9.88
CA GLY A 173 -5.04 -4.57 -9.51
C GLY A 173 -3.75 -5.39 -9.66
N PRO A 174 -3.68 -6.58 -9.04
CA PRO A 174 -2.47 -7.42 -9.05
C PRO A 174 -2.07 -7.93 -10.43
N TYR A 175 -2.93 -7.79 -11.44
CA TYR A 175 -2.73 -8.16 -12.84
C TYR A 175 -2.23 -6.98 -13.71
N ASN A 176 -2.31 -5.75 -13.22
CA ASN A 176 -1.92 -4.58 -13.99
C ASN A 176 -0.41 -4.55 -14.27
N LYS A 177 -0.04 -3.86 -15.36
CA LYS A 177 1.34 -3.78 -15.85
C LYS A 177 2.31 -3.20 -14.81
N SER A 178 1.88 -2.21 -14.03
CA SER A 178 2.67 -1.64 -12.95
C SER A 178 3.12 -2.70 -11.94
N VAL A 179 2.24 -3.64 -11.58
CA VAL A 179 2.52 -4.71 -10.62
C VAL A 179 3.27 -5.88 -11.27
N THR A 180 2.80 -6.36 -12.44
CA THR A 180 3.35 -7.58 -13.05
C THR A 180 4.65 -7.35 -13.82
N ARG A 181 4.85 -6.17 -14.44
CA ARG A 181 6.02 -5.88 -15.28
C ARG A 181 6.99 -4.92 -14.61
N ASN A 182 6.51 -3.77 -14.15
CA ASN A 182 7.38 -2.74 -13.59
C ASN A 182 7.90 -3.14 -12.20
N LEU A 183 7.02 -3.58 -11.30
CA LEU A 183 7.42 -4.13 -10.01
C LEU A 183 7.97 -5.56 -10.14
N GLY A 184 7.44 -6.36 -11.08
CA GLY A 184 7.87 -7.72 -11.34
C GLY A 184 7.33 -8.75 -10.34
N ALA A 185 6.18 -8.48 -9.72
CA ALA A 185 5.56 -9.41 -8.79
C ALA A 185 4.80 -10.52 -9.54
N VAL A 186 4.98 -11.76 -9.10
CA VAL A 186 4.29 -12.95 -9.64
C VAL A 186 3.17 -13.44 -8.73
N GLY A 187 2.11 -13.99 -9.30
CA GLY A 187 0.92 -14.44 -8.58
C GLY A 187 0.98 -15.86 -8.04
N LYS A 188 2.00 -16.63 -8.39
CA LYS A 188 2.21 -17.98 -7.88
C LYS A 188 3.52 -18.05 -7.12
N ARG A 189 3.46 -18.69 -5.96
CA ARG A 189 4.60 -18.75 -5.04
C ARG A 189 5.77 -19.57 -5.61
N GLU A 190 5.47 -20.59 -6.40
CA GLU A 190 6.43 -21.44 -7.10
C GLU A 190 7.16 -20.76 -8.26
N ASP A 191 6.58 -19.70 -8.81
CA ASP A 191 7.16 -18.96 -9.94
C ASP A 191 8.11 -17.84 -9.47
N VAL A 192 8.28 -17.64 -8.15
CA VAL A 192 9.13 -16.59 -7.61
C VAL A 192 10.60 -16.94 -7.81
N SER A 193 11.29 -16.16 -8.62
CA SER A 193 12.74 -16.30 -8.84
C SER A 193 13.53 -15.69 -7.67
N THR A 194 14.83 -16.02 -7.61
CA THR A 194 15.76 -15.36 -6.67
C THR A 194 15.67 -13.84 -6.80
N LYS A 195 15.57 -13.13 -5.66
CA LYS A 195 15.30 -11.68 -5.58
C LYS A 195 13.96 -11.26 -6.18
N GLY A 196 13.07 -12.22 -6.42
CA GLY A 196 11.72 -12.00 -6.94
C GLY A 196 10.73 -11.56 -5.85
N LEU A 197 9.51 -11.31 -6.29
CA LEU A 197 8.40 -10.85 -5.46
C LEU A 197 7.17 -11.73 -5.67
N PHE A 198 6.53 -12.10 -4.57
CA PHE A 198 5.28 -12.84 -4.55
C PHE A 198 4.11 -11.94 -4.15
N ASN A 199 3.07 -11.94 -4.97
CA ASN A 199 1.84 -11.22 -4.71
C ASN A 199 0.69 -12.20 -4.43
N PRO A 200 0.34 -12.48 -3.18
CA PRO A 200 -0.75 -13.39 -2.84
C PRO A 200 -2.13 -12.86 -3.26
N MET A 201 -2.29 -11.55 -3.45
CA MET A 201 -3.55 -10.92 -3.85
C MET A 201 -3.95 -11.28 -5.29
N TYR A 202 -2.99 -11.70 -6.13
CA TYR A 202 -3.27 -12.11 -7.51
C TYR A 202 -4.26 -13.28 -7.58
N GLN A 203 -4.07 -14.29 -6.75
CA GLN A 203 -4.97 -15.45 -6.72
C GLN A 203 -6.34 -15.08 -6.14
N MET A 204 -6.38 -14.25 -5.09
CA MET A 204 -7.64 -13.77 -4.50
C MET A 204 -8.47 -12.99 -5.52
N HIS A 205 -7.82 -12.15 -6.33
CA HIS A 205 -8.51 -11.43 -7.41
C HIS A 205 -9.11 -12.42 -8.44
N ARG A 206 -8.38 -13.46 -8.82
CA ARG A 206 -8.88 -14.49 -9.74
C ARG A 206 -10.06 -15.29 -9.17
N GLU A 207 -10.17 -15.36 -7.85
CA GLU A 207 -11.30 -15.97 -7.13
C GLU A 207 -12.48 -15.00 -6.95
N GLY A 208 -12.39 -13.79 -7.52
CA GLY A 208 -13.47 -12.79 -7.48
C GLY A 208 -13.51 -11.97 -6.21
N MET A 209 -12.46 -12.02 -5.37
CA MET A 209 -12.38 -11.17 -4.19
C MET A 209 -11.92 -9.76 -4.56
N GLY A 210 -12.25 -8.77 -3.73
CA GLY A 210 -11.85 -7.38 -3.91
C GLY A 210 -11.70 -6.61 -2.61
N THR A 211 -10.90 -5.57 -2.63
CA THR A 211 -10.78 -4.60 -1.55
C THR A 211 -11.60 -3.34 -1.82
N ILE A 212 -11.86 -3.06 -3.09
CA ILE A 212 -12.70 -1.95 -3.56
C ILE A 212 -13.71 -2.45 -4.59
N ALA A 213 -14.88 -1.83 -4.64
CA ALA A 213 -15.89 -2.10 -5.63
C ALA A 213 -16.33 -0.82 -6.35
N TYR A 214 -16.37 -0.86 -7.68
CA TYR A 214 -16.79 0.23 -8.51
C TYR A 214 -17.68 -0.28 -9.65
N ARG A 215 -18.92 0.23 -9.77
CA ARG A 215 -19.89 -0.17 -10.81
C ARG A 215 -20.05 -1.69 -10.92
N ASP A 216 -20.27 -2.34 -9.78
CA ASP A 216 -20.44 -3.80 -9.63
C ASP A 216 -19.21 -4.65 -10.02
N ALA A 217 -18.07 -4.03 -10.26
CA ALA A 217 -16.81 -4.70 -10.46
C ALA A 217 -15.93 -4.61 -9.21
N TRP A 218 -15.42 -5.74 -8.75
CA TRP A 218 -14.46 -5.84 -7.66
C TRP A 218 -13.03 -5.80 -8.18
N ASP A 219 -12.16 -5.05 -7.50
CA ASP A 219 -10.73 -5.05 -7.76
C ASP A 219 -9.95 -5.09 -6.43
N ILE A 220 -8.67 -5.44 -6.47
CA ILE A 220 -7.79 -5.46 -5.32
C ILE A 220 -6.71 -4.39 -5.52
N PHE A 221 -6.93 -3.18 -4.99
CA PHE A 221 -5.94 -2.11 -5.03
C PHE A 221 -5.00 -2.17 -3.84
N ASP A 222 -5.51 -2.64 -2.70
CA ASP A 222 -4.75 -2.82 -1.47
C ASP A 222 -4.01 -4.14 -1.52
N GLN A 223 -2.68 -4.08 -1.53
CA GLN A 223 -1.85 -5.25 -1.76
C GLN A 223 -0.73 -5.32 -0.74
N ILE A 224 -0.35 -6.54 -0.38
CA ILE A 224 0.85 -6.85 0.40
C ILE A 224 1.65 -7.87 -0.39
N ILE A 225 2.79 -7.44 -0.90
CA ILE A 225 3.69 -8.19 -1.77
C ILE A 225 4.95 -8.49 -0.96
N VAL A 226 5.41 -9.73 -0.97
CA VAL A 226 6.53 -10.18 -0.16
C VAL A 226 7.70 -10.64 -1.02
N SER A 227 8.92 -10.42 -0.54
CA SER A 227 10.15 -10.87 -1.20
C SER A 227 10.31 -12.38 -1.19
N GLU A 228 11.12 -12.90 -2.13
CA GLU A 228 11.40 -14.33 -2.26
C GLU A 228 11.87 -14.99 -0.95
N PRO A 229 12.78 -14.41 -0.14
CA PRO A 229 13.17 -15.01 1.13
C PRO A 229 12.03 -15.25 2.11
N LEU A 230 10.99 -14.41 2.08
CA LEU A 230 9.75 -14.64 2.84
C LEU A 230 8.84 -15.66 2.14
N ALA A 231 8.75 -15.59 0.81
CA ALA A 231 7.85 -16.42 0.02
C ALA A 231 8.35 -17.86 -0.16
N ARG A 232 9.63 -18.12 -0.02
CA ARG A 232 10.27 -19.42 -0.24
C ARG A 232 9.54 -20.55 0.48
N LYS A 233 9.13 -21.58 -0.28
CA LYS A 233 8.54 -22.80 0.32
C LYS A 233 9.64 -23.60 1.03
N THR A 234 9.44 -23.83 2.30
CA THR A 234 10.37 -24.59 3.15
C THR A 234 9.63 -25.17 4.34
N ASN A 235 10.18 -26.23 4.93
CA ASN A 235 9.77 -26.76 6.23
C ASN A 235 10.62 -26.17 7.39
N ASP A 236 11.57 -25.28 7.08
CA ASP A 236 12.40 -24.56 8.04
C ASP A 236 11.76 -23.23 8.38
N TYR A 237 11.24 -23.13 9.59
CA TYR A 237 10.67 -21.94 10.20
C TYR A 237 11.59 -21.31 11.26
N SER A 238 12.87 -21.65 11.24
CA SER A 238 13.87 -20.96 12.09
C SER A 238 13.98 -19.45 11.80
N SER A 239 13.46 -19.04 10.66
CA SER A 239 13.38 -17.67 10.18
C SER A 239 11.97 -17.34 9.69
N LEU A 240 11.59 -16.06 9.69
CA LEU A 240 10.26 -15.59 9.24
C LEU A 240 9.93 -16.08 7.82
N ARG A 241 8.75 -16.65 7.65
CA ARG A 241 8.21 -17.14 6.38
C ARG A 241 6.76 -16.70 6.19
N TYR A 242 6.41 -16.38 4.96
CA TYR A 242 5.03 -16.14 4.56
C TYR A 242 4.20 -17.42 4.74
N TRP A 243 3.07 -17.27 5.43
CA TRP A 243 2.10 -18.36 5.59
C TRP A 243 0.87 -18.16 4.73
N LYS A 244 0.11 -17.10 4.98
CA LYS A 244 -1.14 -16.80 4.27
C LYS A 244 -1.42 -15.31 4.24
N ALA A 245 -2.30 -14.90 3.32
CA ALA A 245 -2.85 -13.56 3.20
C ALA A 245 -4.38 -13.61 3.22
N GLY A 246 -5.01 -12.45 3.37
CA GLY A 246 -6.46 -12.31 3.28
C GLY A 246 -6.91 -10.86 3.21
N ILE A 247 -8.20 -10.71 2.92
CA ILE A 247 -8.92 -9.44 2.96
C ILE A 247 -9.76 -9.45 4.24
N TYR A 248 -9.68 -8.38 5.02
CA TYR A 248 -10.45 -8.25 6.26
C TYR A 248 -11.74 -7.48 5.97
N ASN A 249 -12.83 -8.21 5.76
CA ASN A 249 -14.12 -7.67 5.37
C ASN A 249 -15.29 -8.13 6.26
N PRO A 250 -15.21 -7.99 7.59
CA PRO A 250 -16.32 -8.34 8.47
C PRO A 250 -17.55 -7.47 8.19
N THR A 251 -18.73 -7.94 8.58
CA THR A 251 -20.01 -7.28 8.28
C THR A 251 -20.10 -5.83 8.77
N PHE A 252 -19.43 -5.48 9.85
CA PHE A 252 -19.44 -4.09 10.35
C PHE A 252 -18.66 -3.11 9.44
N LEU A 253 -17.77 -3.59 8.59
CA LEU A 253 -17.09 -2.80 7.56
C LEU A 253 -17.86 -2.73 6.24
N GLN A 254 -19.01 -3.40 6.15
CA GLN A 254 -19.80 -3.50 4.92
C GLN A 254 -21.07 -2.65 5.00
N GLN A 255 -21.51 -2.20 3.86
CA GLN A 255 -22.85 -1.65 3.71
C GLN A 255 -23.90 -2.75 3.91
N ASN A 256 -24.84 -2.51 4.82
CA ASN A 256 -25.78 -3.54 5.27
C ASN A 256 -27.01 -3.70 4.37
N ALA A 257 -27.33 -2.69 3.56
CA ALA A 257 -28.56 -2.66 2.77
C ALA A 257 -28.40 -1.85 1.48
N GLY A 258 -29.42 -1.93 0.61
CA GLY A 258 -29.49 -1.19 -0.64
C GLY A 258 -28.69 -1.80 -1.78
N GLN A 259 -28.52 -1.04 -2.83
CA GLN A 259 -27.82 -1.43 -4.06
C GLN A 259 -26.36 -1.85 -3.82
N TRP A 260 -25.73 -1.24 -2.82
CA TRP A 260 -24.31 -1.43 -2.51
C TRP A 260 -24.07 -2.38 -1.32
N LYS A 261 -25.05 -3.22 -1.01
CA LYS A 261 -24.90 -4.21 0.08
C LYS A 261 -23.65 -5.07 -0.13
N GLY A 262 -22.81 -5.18 0.92
CA GLY A 262 -21.56 -5.92 0.89
C GLY A 262 -20.33 -5.10 0.46
N TYR A 263 -20.53 -3.90 -0.08
CA TYR A 263 -19.41 -2.99 -0.39
C TYR A 263 -18.81 -2.41 0.89
N PRO A 264 -17.56 -1.94 0.85
CA PRO A 264 -16.98 -1.21 1.97
C PRO A 264 -17.87 -0.06 2.43
N LEU A 265 -17.99 0.11 3.75
CA LEU A 265 -18.83 1.14 4.37
C LEU A 265 -18.08 2.47 4.39
N ARG A 266 -18.16 3.19 3.29
CA ARG A 266 -17.58 4.53 3.11
C ARG A 266 -18.44 5.63 3.72
N ASN A 267 -17.83 6.77 4.05
CA ASN A 267 -18.58 7.98 4.35
C ASN A 267 -19.43 8.40 3.14
N SER A 268 -20.72 8.61 3.34
CA SER A 268 -21.64 8.96 2.27
C SER A 268 -22.79 9.83 2.78
N ASN A 269 -22.97 11.00 2.19
CA ASN A 269 -24.13 11.90 2.45
C ASN A 269 -24.41 12.14 3.95
N GLY A 270 -23.37 12.35 4.75
CA GLY A 270 -23.49 12.57 6.19
C GLY A 270 -23.69 11.30 7.03
N VAL A 271 -23.67 10.11 6.40
CA VAL A 271 -23.65 8.84 7.12
C VAL A 271 -22.19 8.44 7.35
N PRO A 272 -21.76 8.28 8.61
CA PRO A 272 -20.41 7.86 8.93
C PRO A 272 -20.12 6.45 8.40
N GLY A 273 -18.94 6.25 7.83
CA GLY A 273 -18.39 4.97 7.45
C GLY A 273 -16.93 4.86 7.91
N TYR A 274 -16.30 3.75 7.59
CA TYR A 274 -14.91 3.52 7.98
C TYR A 274 -13.93 3.80 6.85
N SER A 275 -14.17 3.20 5.68
CA SER A 275 -13.33 3.33 4.49
C SER A 275 -14.12 2.82 3.27
N ASP A 276 -13.75 3.25 2.08
CA ASP A 276 -14.23 2.67 0.82
C ASP A 276 -13.33 1.51 0.32
N HIS A 277 -12.34 1.12 1.13
CA HIS A 277 -11.51 -0.05 0.93
C HIS A 277 -11.59 -1.01 2.11
N PHE A 278 -11.41 -2.31 1.85
CA PHE A 278 -11.20 -3.30 2.89
C PHE A 278 -9.71 -3.47 3.19
N PRO A 279 -9.31 -3.54 4.47
CA PRO A 279 -7.94 -3.85 4.85
C PRO A 279 -7.49 -5.23 4.37
N VAL A 280 -6.22 -5.36 4.02
CA VAL A 280 -5.56 -6.62 3.69
C VAL A 280 -4.54 -7.00 4.74
N TYR A 281 -4.26 -8.28 4.87
CA TYR A 281 -3.28 -8.76 5.84
C TYR A 281 -2.48 -9.95 5.33
N VAL A 282 -1.28 -10.12 5.90
CA VAL A 282 -0.48 -11.33 5.76
C VAL A 282 -0.09 -11.86 7.14
N TYR A 283 0.07 -13.18 7.24
CA TYR A 283 0.68 -13.83 8.38
C TYR A 283 2.08 -14.32 7.99
N LEU A 284 3.02 -14.01 8.86
CA LEU A 284 4.35 -14.62 8.86
C LEU A 284 4.43 -15.61 10.01
N LEU A 285 5.15 -16.71 9.80
CA LEU A 285 5.44 -17.69 10.82
C LEU A 285 6.94 -17.77 11.09
N LYS A 286 7.26 -18.01 12.35
CA LYS A 286 8.61 -18.33 12.85
C LYS A 286 8.49 -19.25 14.05
N GLU A 287 9.38 -20.22 14.19
CA GLU A 287 9.49 -21.05 15.38
C GLU A 287 9.89 -20.19 16.58
N GLN A 288 9.22 -20.40 17.70
CA GLN A 288 9.67 -19.84 18.98
C GLN A 288 10.83 -20.70 19.49
N LYS A 289 11.94 -20.06 19.75
CA LYS A 289 13.08 -20.66 20.44
C LYS A 289 12.84 -20.66 21.95
#